data_b94ad27505d24b09483b7030fa56f7d7
#
_entry.id   b94ad27505d24b09483b7030fa56f7d7
#
_cell.length_a   1.000
_cell.length_b   1.000
_cell.length_c   1.000
_cell.angle_alpha   90.00
_cell.angle_beta   90.00
_cell.angle_gamma   90.00
#
_symmetry.space_group_name_H-M   'P 1'
#
loop_
_entity.id
_entity.type
_entity.pdbx_description
1 polymer ?
#
loop_
_entity_poly.entity_id
_entity_poly.type
_entity_poly.pdbx_seq_one_letter_code
_entity_poly.pdbx_strand_id
1 'polypeptide(L)'
;MKSKRRILFPLLTLIALLLCLSPAFAGGETAKTGLGHAQASAVKWQADAVLVQIITVSGNMDGTAEKWSFLFHSPQAKKSYKVDVKNSKIDQTLEVSPSFTDAVDGDFMDSIQAMAEAKKKGLKGKSRAMMTLHVMLQGTKSQGAYWNIVSDQAEGRSTLINAKTGKFFRHQALK
;
A
#
# COMPACT_ATOMS: atom_id res chain seq x y z
N MET A 1 15.61 -35.34 62.65
CA MET A 1 15.97 -35.10 61.22
C MET A 1 14.71 -34.53 60.51
N LYS A 2 14.72 -33.22 60.21
CA LYS A 2 13.58 -32.53 59.52
C LYS A 2 13.94 -32.32 58.06
N SER A 3 13.24 -33.01 57.18
CA SER A 3 13.38 -32.88 55.71
C SER A 3 12.82 -31.56 55.22
N LYS A 4 13.66 -30.69 54.66
CA LYS A 4 13.24 -29.47 53.95
C LYS A 4 12.86 -29.86 52.52
N ARG A 5 11.58 -30.00 52.23
CA ARG A 5 11.07 -30.08 50.86
C ARG A 5 11.10 -28.67 50.24
N ARG A 6 11.95 -28.51 49.21
CA ARG A 6 12.04 -27.28 48.37
C ARG A 6 10.84 -27.24 47.46
N ILE A 7 10.00 -26.19 47.64
CA ILE A 7 8.95 -25.81 46.68
C ILE A 7 9.65 -24.94 45.64
N LEU A 8 9.93 -25.54 44.49
CA LEU A 8 10.54 -24.82 43.37
C LEU A 8 9.81 -25.22 42.07
N PHE A 9 8.53 -24.87 41.94
CA PHE A 9 7.79 -25.00 40.68
C PHE A 9 6.48 -24.26 40.80
N PRO A 10 6.43 -22.93 40.57
CA PRO A 10 5.43 -22.39 39.68
C PRO A 10 5.85 -21.10 38.92
N LEU A 11 7.16 -20.79 38.77
CA LEU A 11 7.55 -19.52 38.12
C LEU A 11 7.79 -19.65 36.61
N LEU A 12 7.87 -20.87 36.06
CA LEU A 12 8.19 -21.09 34.65
C LEU A 12 6.98 -21.09 33.71
N THR A 13 5.78 -21.24 34.24
CA THR A 13 4.52 -21.31 33.45
C THR A 13 3.91 -19.94 33.12
N LEU A 14 4.33 -18.87 33.79
CA LEU A 14 3.74 -17.53 33.59
C LEU A 14 4.43 -16.77 32.42
N ILE A 15 5.63 -17.16 32.01
CA ILE A 15 6.37 -16.45 30.94
C ILE A 15 5.93 -16.92 29.55
N ALA A 16 5.36 -18.12 29.41
CA ALA A 16 4.93 -18.64 28.11
C ALA A 16 3.61 -18.04 27.59
N LEU A 17 2.81 -17.37 28.44
CA LEU A 17 1.51 -16.82 28.04
C LEU A 17 1.56 -15.38 27.52
N LEU A 18 2.72 -14.69 27.63
CA LEU A 18 2.86 -13.29 27.19
C LEU A 18 3.33 -13.13 25.73
N LEU A 19 3.66 -14.22 25.04
CA LEU A 19 4.22 -14.17 23.68
C LEU A 19 3.18 -14.32 22.53
N CYS A 20 1.90 -14.44 22.82
CA CYS A 20 0.84 -14.59 21.81
C CYS A 20 -0.11 -13.39 21.67
N LEU A 21 0.22 -12.24 22.22
CA LEU A 21 -0.48 -10.99 21.88
C LEU A 21 0.16 -10.41 20.61
N SER A 22 0.00 -11.10 19.47
CA SER A 22 0.08 -10.40 18.19
C SER A 22 -1.01 -9.33 18.24
N PRO A 23 -0.69 -8.03 18.12
CA PRO A 23 -1.74 -7.03 17.96
C PRO A 23 -2.53 -7.46 16.73
N ALA A 24 -3.79 -7.82 16.92
CA ALA A 24 -4.73 -7.89 15.81
C ALA A 24 -4.79 -6.46 15.26
N PHE A 25 -4.02 -6.16 14.24
CA PHE A 25 -4.17 -4.95 13.46
C PHE A 25 -5.57 -5.01 12.84
N ALA A 26 -6.54 -4.43 13.53
CA ALA A 26 -7.87 -4.15 13.00
C ALA A 26 -7.77 -2.97 12.01
N GLY A 27 -6.91 -3.08 11.03
CA GLY A 27 -6.73 -2.02 10.06
C GLY A 27 -5.97 -2.56 8.87
N GLY A 28 -6.60 -2.73 7.75
CA GLY A 28 -6.11 -3.01 6.41
C GLY A 28 -4.64 -3.39 6.19
N GLU A 29 -4.32 -3.70 4.98
CA GLU A 29 -2.95 -4.02 4.57
C GLU A 29 -2.26 -2.82 3.90
N THR A 30 -0.95 -2.87 3.77
CA THR A 30 -0.19 -1.87 3.01
C THR A 30 -0.25 -2.15 1.52
N ALA A 31 0.08 -1.17 0.70
CA ALA A 31 0.12 -1.34 -0.74
C ALA A 31 1.12 -2.43 -1.19
N LYS A 32 2.29 -2.52 -0.56
CA LYS A 32 3.28 -3.57 -0.89
C LYS A 32 2.82 -4.97 -0.48
N THR A 33 2.14 -5.10 0.66
CA THR A 33 1.57 -6.38 1.07
C THR A 33 0.53 -6.86 0.06
N GLY A 34 -0.42 -5.99 -0.33
CA GLY A 34 -1.41 -6.32 -1.35
C GLY A 34 -0.80 -6.60 -2.73
N LEU A 35 0.28 -5.88 -3.11
CA LEU A 35 0.99 -6.11 -4.37
C LEU A 35 1.53 -7.53 -4.48
N GLY A 36 2.04 -8.10 -3.40
CA GLY A 36 2.55 -9.47 -3.40
C GLY A 36 1.50 -10.48 -3.88
N HIS A 37 0.24 -10.31 -3.48
CA HIS A 37 -0.87 -11.15 -3.95
C HIS A 37 -1.25 -10.86 -5.40
N ALA A 38 -1.32 -9.58 -5.79
CA ALA A 38 -1.71 -9.15 -7.12
C ALA A 38 -0.69 -9.54 -8.20
N GLN A 39 0.61 -9.44 -7.91
CA GLN A 39 1.70 -9.77 -8.83
C GLN A 39 1.64 -11.21 -9.33
N ALA A 40 1.38 -12.17 -8.43
CA ALA A 40 1.25 -13.58 -8.78
C ALA A 40 0.09 -13.83 -9.77
N SER A 41 -1.00 -13.07 -9.66
CA SER A 41 -2.12 -13.13 -10.59
C SER A 41 -1.79 -12.52 -11.94
N ALA A 42 -1.12 -11.36 -11.93
CA ALA A 42 -0.74 -10.66 -13.16
C ALA A 42 0.24 -11.46 -14.03
N VAL A 43 1.25 -12.10 -13.42
CA VAL A 43 2.22 -12.96 -14.14
C VAL A 43 1.53 -14.19 -14.76
N LYS A 44 0.50 -14.74 -14.11
CA LYS A 44 -0.30 -15.84 -14.69
C LYS A 44 -1.16 -15.38 -15.88
N TRP A 45 -1.63 -14.13 -15.84
CA TRP A 45 -2.39 -13.55 -16.95
C TRP A 45 -1.48 -13.26 -18.17
N GLN A 46 -0.36 -12.56 -17.96
CA GLN A 46 0.65 -12.29 -18.98
C GLN A 46 2.04 -12.23 -18.34
N ALA A 47 3.00 -12.97 -18.88
CA ALA A 47 4.35 -13.08 -18.31
C ALA A 47 5.13 -11.74 -18.35
N ASP A 48 4.79 -10.84 -19.30
CA ASP A 48 5.38 -9.52 -19.48
C ASP A 48 4.61 -8.40 -18.77
N ALA A 49 3.63 -8.76 -17.91
CA ALA A 49 2.82 -7.79 -17.18
C ALA A 49 3.67 -6.96 -16.21
N VAL A 50 3.64 -5.64 -16.36
CA VAL A 50 4.31 -4.67 -15.48
C VAL A 50 3.29 -3.86 -14.70
N LEU A 51 3.60 -3.55 -13.44
CA LEU A 51 2.78 -2.68 -12.60
C LEU A 51 2.81 -1.26 -13.15
N VAL A 52 1.63 -0.64 -13.35
CA VAL A 52 1.52 0.75 -13.85
C VAL A 52 0.76 1.67 -12.89
N GLN A 53 -0.08 1.12 -12.00
CA GLN A 53 -0.80 1.89 -10.99
C GLN A 53 -1.15 1.05 -9.78
N ILE A 54 -1.15 1.70 -8.61
CA ILE A 54 -1.77 1.21 -7.36
C ILE A 54 -2.77 2.27 -6.91
N ILE A 55 -3.96 1.86 -6.47
CA ILE A 55 -4.96 2.79 -5.94
C ILE A 55 -5.77 2.18 -4.80
N THR A 56 -6.07 3.02 -3.80
CA THR A 56 -7.21 2.82 -2.88
C THR A 56 -8.02 4.12 -2.81
N VAL A 57 -9.34 4.00 -2.84
CA VAL A 57 -10.25 5.15 -2.71
C VAL A 57 -10.68 5.41 -1.27
N SER A 58 -10.40 4.49 -0.36
CA SER A 58 -10.79 4.57 1.06
C SER A 58 -9.74 4.00 1.99
N GLY A 59 -8.47 4.40 1.77
CA GLY A 59 -7.38 4.09 2.68
C GLY A 59 -7.52 4.82 4.01
N ASN A 60 -6.92 4.25 5.05
CA ASN A 60 -6.85 4.85 6.36
C ASN A 60 -5.77 5.95 6.41
N MET A 61 -5.87 6.85 7.38
CA MET A 61 -4.88 7.90 7.58
C MET A 61 -3.52 7.41 8.10
N ASP A 62 -3.35 6.12 8.35
CA ASP A 62 -2.04 5.48 8.61
C ASP A 62 -1.37 4.93 7.35
N GLY A 63 -2.05 4.97 6.20
CA GLY A 63 -1.55 4.48 4.93
C GLY A 63 -1.90 3.02 4.65
N THR A 64 -2.71 2.38 5.50
CA THR A 64 -3.28 1.05 5.24
C THR A 64 -4.62 1.14 4.52
N ALA A 65 -5.10 0.07 3.92
CA ALA A 65 -6.44 -0.02 3.36
C ALA A 65 -6.99 -1.44 3.42
N GLU A 66 -8.31 -1.56 3.56
CA GLU A 66 -9.00 -2.85 3.47
C GLU A 66 -8.94 -3.41 2.04
N LYS A 67 -8.94 -2.51 1.04
CA LYS A 67 -8.92 -2.88 -0.37
C LYS A 67 -7.92 -2.02 -1.15
N TRP A 68 -7.09 -2.71 -1.94
CA TRP A 68 -6.19 -2.12 -2.93
C TRP A 68 -6.54 -2.62 -4.32
N SER A 69 -6.45 -1.75 -5.33
CA SER A 69 -6.53 -2.10 -6.74
C SER A 69 -5.17 -1.89 -7.39
N PHE A 70 -4.71 -2.90 -8.12
CA PHE A 70 -3.45 -2.91 -8.85
C PHE A 70 -3.74 -3.00 -10.33
N LEU A 71 -3.17 -2.10 -11.12
CA LEU A 71 -3.28 -2.13 -12.57
C LEU A 71 -1.94 -2.57 -13.16
N PHE A 72 -1.98 -3.63 -13.94
CA PHE A 72 -0.85 -4.13 -14.71
C PHE A 72 -1.08 -3.89 -16.20
N HIS A 73 -0.01 -3.68 -16.94
CA HIS A 73 -0.03 -3.53 -18.40
C HIS A 73 0.87 -4.58 -19.02
N SER A 74 0.41 -5.25 -20.08
CA SER A 74 1.23 -6.09 -20.94
C SER A 74 1.54 -5.32 -22.24
N PRO A 75 2.79 -4.95 -22.48
CA PRO A 75 3.20 -4.33 -23.73
C PRO A 75 2.96 -5.24 -24.96
N GLN A 76 3.12 -6.56 -24.80
CA GLN A 76 2.90 -7.53 -25.88
C GLN A 76 1.41 -7.67 -26.22
N ALA A 77 0.57 -7.86 -25.23
CA ALA A 77 -0.88 -7.99 -25.43
C ALA A 77 -1.57 -6.66 -25.71
N LYS A 78 -0.91 -5.51 -25.42
CA LYS A 78 -1.49 -4.15 -25.51
C LYS A 78 -2.79 -4.02 -24.71
N LYS A 79 -2.87 -4.69 -23.58
CA LYS A 79 -4.01 -4.75 -22.67
C LYS A 79 -3.56 -4.45 -21.26
N SER A 80 -4.52 -4.11 -20.42
CA SER A 80 -4.29 -3.97 -18.98
C SER A 80 -5.16 -4.92 -18.17
N TYR A 81 -4.69 -5.25 -16.98
CA TYR A 81 -5.31 -6.19 -16.07
C TYR A 81 -5.37 -5.58 -14.68
N LYS A 82 -6.60 -5.40 -14.20
CA LYS A 82 -6.86 -4.92 -12.84
C LYS A 82 -7.01 -6.10 -11.90
N VAL A 83 -6.31 -6.04 -10.77
CA VAL A 83 -6.43 -6.99 -9.67
C VAL A 83 -6.82 -6.23 -8.42
N ASP A 84 -7.98 -6.51 -7.88
CA ASP A 84 -8.44 -6.01 -6.59
C ASP A 84 -8.04 -7.01 -5.51
N VAL A 85 -7.36 -6.52 -4.47
CA VAL A 85 -7.00 -7.31 -3.28
C VAL A 85 -7.71 -6.73 -2.08
N LYS A 86 -8.41 -7.58 -1.34
CA LYS A 86 -9.14 -7.23 -0.12
C LYS A 86 -8.77 -8.20 0.99
N ASN A 87 -8.33 -7.68 2.15
CA ASN A 87 -7.95 -8.51 3.29
C ASN A 87 -6.98 -9.64 2.91
N SER A 88 -5.89 -9.29 2.18
CA SER A 88 -4.84 -10.21 1.72
C SER A 88 -5.32 -11.33 0.77
N LYS A 89 -6.46 -11.13 0.11
CA LYS A 89 -7.01 -12.07 -0.86
C LYS A 89 -7.40 -11.35 -2.14
N ILE A 90 -7.25 -12.03 -3.28
CA ILE A 90 -7.78 -11.52 -4.55
C ILE A 90 -9.30 -11.52 -4.46
N ASP A 91 -9.89 -10.32 -4.56
CA ASP A 91 -11.33 -10.08 -4.51
C ASP A 91 -11.93 -10.13 -5.93
N GLN A 92 -11.25 -9.48 -6.89
CA GLN A 92 -11.70 -9.42 -8.28
C GLN A 92 -10.52 -9.24 -9.23
N THR A 93 -10.68 -9.77 -10.44
CA THR A 93 -9.76 -9.52 -11.56
C THR A 93 -10.54 -9.17 -12.82
N LEU A 94 -9.99 -8.26 -13.65
CA LEU A 94 -10.67 -7.79 -14.86
C LEU A 94 -9.65 -7.32 -15.90
N GLU A 95 -9.79 -7.78 -17.16
CA GLU A 95 -9.12 -7.11 -18.28
C GLU A 95 -9.79 -5.77 -18.57
N VAL A 96 -8.98 -4.74 -18.77
CA VAL A 96 -9.44 -3.37 -19.06
C VAL A 96 -8.63 -2.75 -20.19
N SER A 97 -9.17 -1.72 -20.80
CA SER A 97 -8.41 -0.90 -21.76
C SER A 97 -7.24 -0.22 -21.06
N PRO A 98 -6.07 -0.09 -21.72
CA PRO A 98 -4.93 0.62 -21.15
C PRO A 98 -5.24 2.08 -20.87
N SER A 99 -5.01 2.52 -19.64
CA SER A 99 -5.09 3.93 -19.22
C SER A 99 -3.74 4.48 -18.79
N PHE A 100 -2.85 3.60 -18.33
CA PHE A 100 -1.46 3.85 -17.98
C PHE A 100 -0.61 2.77 -18.62
N THR A 101 0.57 3.13 -19.11
CA THR A 101 1.50 2.19 -19.78
C THR A 101 2.91 2.27 -19.20
N ASP A 102 3.22 3.35 -18.48
CA ASP A 102 4.54 3.55 -17.88
C ASP A 102 4.68 2.72 -16.61
N ALA A 103 5.67 1.83 -16.61
CA ALA A 103 5.92 0.93 -15.50
C ALA A 103 6.36 1.69 -14.23
N VAL A 104 5.75 1.37 -13.13
CA VAL A 104 6.22 1.76 -11.78
C VAL A 104 7.41 0.86 -11.45
N ASP A 105 8.57 1.48 -11.18
CA ASP A 105 9.75 0.77 -10.68
C ASP A 105 9.40 0.04 -9.37
N GLY A 106 9.83 -1.22 -9.23
CA GLY A 106 9.56 -2.04 -8.04
C GLY A 106 10.17 -1.49 -6.73
N ASP A 107 11.15 -0.60 -6.84
CA ASP A 107 11.79 0.07 -5.70
C ASP A 107 11.06 1.38 -5.34
N PHE A 108 9.84 1.28 -4.88
CA PHE A 108 9.06 2.40 -4.34
C PHE A 108 8.80 2.24 -2.85
N MET A 109 8.65 3.37 -2.14
CA MET A 109 8.26 3.39 -0.73
C MET A 109 6.83 2.92 -0.54
N ASP A 110 6.54 2.22 0.55
CA ASP A 110 5.20 1.73 0.84
C ASP A 110 4.23 2.86 1.25
N SER A 111 2.96 2.57 1.19
CA SER A 111 1.86 3.50 1.49
C SER A 111 1.91 4.11 2.89
N ILE A 112 2.38 3.35 3.90
CA ILE A 112 2.55 3.84 5.27
C ILE A 112 3.59 4.97 5.33
N GLN A 113 4.75 4.80 4.71
CA GLN A 113 5.79 5.82 4.70
C GLN A 113 5.37 7.05 3.89
N ALA A 114 4.67 6.84 2.75
CA ALA A 114 4.14 7.93 1.95
C ALA A 114 3.12 8.77 2.72
N MET A 115 2.21 8.12 3.44
CA MET A 115 1.23 8.80 4.29
C MET A 115 1.91 9.54 5.45
N ALA A 116 2.90 8.94 6.10
CA ALA A 116 3.64 9.58 7.19
C ALA A 116 4.34 10.86 6.72
N GLU A 117 4.98 10.83 5.54
CA GLU A 117 5.62 12.01 4.97
C GLU A 117 4.59 13.08 4.56
N ALA A 118 3.47 12.69 3.95
CA ALA A 118 2.40 13.62 3.59
C ALA A 118 1.85 14.36 4.82
N LYS A 119 1.66 13.68 5.95
CA LYS A 119 1.25 14.29 7.22
C LYS A 119 2.27 15.30 7.74
N LYS A 120 3.58 14.99 7.69
CA LYS A 120 4.65 15.92 8.05
C LYS A 120 4.61 17.19 7.20
N LYS A 121 4.09 17.10 5.96
CA LYS A 121 3.96 18.23 5.03
C LYS A 121 2.58 18.90 5.06
N GLY A 122 1.80 18.64 6.09
CA GLY A 122 0.55 19.34 6.35
C GLY A 122 -0.69 18.71 5.74
N LEU A 123 -0.62 17.44 5.27
CA LEU A 123 -1.83 16.69 4.95
C LEU A 123 -2.68 16.53 6.21
N LYS A 124 -3.87 17.09 6.20
CA LYS A 124 -4.88 16.93 7.26
C LYS A 124 -5.92 15.93 6.80
N GLY A 125 -6.49 15.16 7.71
CA GLY A 125 -7.57 14.23 7.47
C GLY A 125 -8.05 13.62 8.78
N LYS A 126 -9.32 13.24 8.85
CA LYS A 126 -9.89 12.61 10.05
C LYS A 126 -9.82 11.10 9.99
N SER A 127 -10.26 10.52 8.90
CA SER A 127 -10.46 9.07 8.83
C SER A 127 -9.95 8.42 7.55
N ARG A 128 -10.12 9.06 6.40
CA ARG A 128 -9.88 8.42 5.10
C ARG A 128 -9.03 9.26 4.14
N ALA A 129 -8.35 8.55 3.25
CA ALA A 129 -7.63 9.14 2.13
C ALA A 129 -7.73 8.25 0.89
N MET A 130 -7.87 8.87 -0.27
CA MET A 130 -7.53 8.24 -1.53
C MET A 130 -6.02 8.29 -1.72
N MET A 131 -5.41 7.17 -2.07
CA MET A 131 -3.98 7.08 -2.36
C MET A 131 -3.80 6.45 -3.73
N THR A 132 -3.03 7.09 -4.58
CA THR A 132 -2.72 6.57 -5.92
C THR A 132 -1.21 6.64 -6.16
N LEU A 133 -0.61 5.55 -6.60
CA LEU A 133 0.77 5.48 -7.09
C LEU A 133 0.74 5.27 -8.59
N HIS A 134 1.40 6.12 -9.35
CA HIS A 134 1.62 5.96 -10.79
C HIS A 134 2.80 6.82 -11.24
N VAL A 135 3.28 6.58 -12.46
CA VAL A 135 4.30 7.42 -13.09
C VAL A 135 3.68 8.74 -13.54
N MET A 136 4.30 9.85 -13.14
CA MET A 136 3.92 11.18 -13.62
C MET A 136 4.66 11.51 -14.92
N LEU A 137 3.93 12.07 -15.87
CA LEU A 137 4.48 12.57 -17.13
C LEU A 137 4.42 14.09 -17.19
N GLN A 138 5.45 14.71 -17.76
CA GLN A 138 5.45 16.10 -18.20
C GLN A 138 5.64 16.10 -19.72
N GLY A 139 4.55 16.31 -20.45
CA GLY A 139 4.49 15.96 -21.87
C GLY A 139 4.68 14.44 -22.02
N THR A 140 5.69 14.03 -22.79
CA THR A 140 6.06 12.62 -22.97
C THR A 140 7.18 12.15 -22.03
N LYS A 141 7.76 13.05 -21.22
CA LYS A 141 8.91 12.75 -20.36
C LYS A 141 8.45 12.24 -18.99
N SER A 142 8.90 11.05 -18.61
CA SER A 142 8.69 10.50 -17.27
C SER A 142 9.39 11.36 -16.21
N GLN A 143 8.67 11.67 -15.15
CA GLN A 143 9.18 12.32 -13.93
C GLN A 143 9.40 11.31 -12.78
N GLY A 144 9.17 10.02 -13.05
CA GLY A 144 9.19 8.96 -12.06
C GLY A 144 7.83 8.73 -11.38
N ALA A 145 7.78 7.77 -10.47
CA ALA A 145 6.57 7.40 -9.76
C ALA A 145 6.33 8.30 -8.53
N TYR A 146 5.05 8.66 -8.32
CA TYR A 146 4.62 9.49 -7.19
C TYR A 146 3.38 8.91 -6.52
N TRP A 147 3.39 8.94 -5.20
CA TRP A 147 2.18 8.84 -4.41
C TRP A 147 1.42 10.15 -4.48
N ASN A 148 0.18 10.10 -4.94
CA ASN A 148 -0.79 11.19 -4.92
C ASN A 148 -1.81 10.89 -3.83
N ILE A 149 -1.87 11.72 -2.78
CA ILE A 149 -2.66 11.47 -1.58
C ILE A 149 -3.66 12.60 -1.39
N VAL A 150 -4.94 12.23 -1.34
CA VAL A 150 -6.08 13.14 -1.12
C VAL A 150 -6.84 12.65 0.10
N SER A 151 -6.89 13.43 1.17
CA SER A 151 -7.62 13.09 2.39
C SER A 151 -9.07 13.60 2.35
N ASP A 152 -9.88 13.14 3.28
CA ASP A 152 -11.26 13.60 3.51
C ASP A 152 -11.36 15.09 3.94
N GLN A 153 -10.23 15.75 4.20
CA GLN A 153 -10.12 17.18 4.52
C GLN A 153 -9.11 17.89 3.61
N ALA A 154 -9.02 17.47 2.34
CA ALA A 154 -7.98 17.93 1.41
C ALA A 154 -8.11 19.39 0.98
N GLU A 155 -9.23 20.08 1.26
CA GLU A 155 -9.44 21.49 0.89
C GLU A 155 -9.15 21.77 -0.60
N GLY A 156 -9.56 20.84 -1.50
CA GLY A 156 -9.36 20.95 -2.95
C GLY A 156 -7.93 20.71 -3.43
N ARG A 157 -7.07 20.08 -2.64
CA ARG A 157 -5.67 19.78 -3.02
C ARG A 157 -5.24 18.37 -2.67
N SER A 158 -4.29 17.85 -3.42
CA SER A 158 -3.58 16.61 -3.14
C SER A 158 -2.15 16.87 -2.69
N THR A 159 -1.55 15.87 -2.07
CA THR A 159 -0.14 15.88 -1.65
C THR A 159 0.63 14.85 -2.47
N LEU A 160 1.70 15.28 -3.14
CA LEU A 160 2.55 14.44 -3.97
C LEU A 160 3.86 14.13 -3.25
N ILE A 161 4.14 12.83 -3.10
CA ILE A 161 5.38 12.30 -2.52
C ILE A 161 6.10 11.49 -3.60
N ASN A 162 7.37 11.80 -3.88
CA ASN A 162 8.17 11.00 -4.79
C ASN A 162 8.34 9.59 -4.22
N ALA A 163 7.86 8.58 -4.95
CA ALA A 163 7.78 7.22 -4.44
C ALA A 163 9.14 6.55 -4.26
N LYS A 164 10.17 6.95 -5.03
CA LYS A 164 11.52 6.40 -4.92
C LYS A 164 12.31 7.02 -3.78
N THR A 165 12.25 8.34 -3.64
CA THR A 165 13.09 9.08 -2.67
C THR A 165 12.40 9.33 -1.35
N GLY A 166 11.08 9.16 -1.27
CA GLY A 166 10.27 9.53 -0.11
C GLY A 166 10.12 11.03 0.12
N LYS A 167 10.65 11.86 -0.77
CA LYS A 167 10.61 13.32 -0.60
C LYS A 167 9.28 13.90 -1.03
N PHE A 168 8.79 14.85 -0.24
CA PHE A 168 7.68 15.70 -0.65
C PHE A 168 8.03 16.45 -1.93
N PHE A 169 7.10 16.46 -2.89
CA PHE A 169 7.25 17.18 -4.14
C PHE A 169 6.48 18.50 -4.12
N ARG A 170 5.14 18.42 -3.94
CA ARG A 170 4.27 19.62 -3.88
C ARG A 170 2.88 19.29 -3.39
N HIS A 171 2.11 20.30 -3.02
CA HIS A 171 0.66 20.25 -3.06
C HIS A 171 0.15 20.62 -4.46
N GLN A 172 -0.89 19.96 -4.93
CA GLN A 172 -1.47 20.17 -6.25
C GLN A 172 -2.98 20.39 -6.11
N ALA A 173 -3.52 21.44 -6.75
CA ALA A 173 -4.96 21.67 -6.80
C ALA A 173 -5.66 20.47 -7.47
N LEU A 174 -6.78 20.04 -6.92
CA LEU A 174 -7.69 19.10 -7.57
C LEU A 174 -8.46 19.85 -8.65
N LYS A 175 -8.47 19.31 -9.87
CA LYS A 175 -9.23 19.84 -10.99
C LYS A 175 -10.62 19.25 -11.04
#